data_a86790c2e7f4f355d10bf1c387d63a57
#
_entry.id   a86790c2e7f4f355d10bf1c387d63a57
#
_cell.length_a   1.000
_cell.length_b   1.000
_cell.length_c   1.000
_cell.angle_alpha   90.00
_cell.angle_beta   90.00
_cell.angle_gamma   90.00
#
_symmetry.space_group_name_H-M   'P 1'
#
loop_
_entity.id
_entity.type
_entity.pdbx_description
1 polymer ?
#
loop_
_entity_poly.entity_id
_entity_poly.type
_entity_poly.pdbx_seq_one_letter_code
_entity_poly.pdbx_strand_id
1 'polypeptide(L)'
;MSMKERFIKKRRSYLVFFFLTAFAVLAFFPKLTLAASKPTAKQLKVSCSGFQYDNDTAKLYLKLKLKNTSSYTITKVKMEYEIPIMEDGTITQTFSVTINPGKTVNKTVYVGKMTQQPYKSPKVKCLSFWYRSATPKLNQLKVSYKGYDYNPNTGELYITARMQNTSSYTITKVTMYFEIPLDETATPTKTYNVNI
;
A
#
# COMPACT_ATOMS: atom_id res chain seq x y z
N MET A 1 -57.23 -25.39 14.12
CA MET A 1 -56.08 -24.63 13.54
C MET A 1 -54.82 -25.40 13.85
N SER A 2 -54.29 -26.10 12.84
CA SER A 2 -53.16 -27.05 12.98
C SER A 2 -51.86 -26.34 13.31
N MET A 3 -50.96 -26.99 14.07
CA MET A 3 -49.61 -26.47 14.37
C MET A 3 -48.82 -26.05 13.10
N LYS A 4 -49.10 -26.71 11.98
CA LYS A 4 -48.51 -26.36 10.67
C LYS A 4 -48.91 -24.98 10.16
N GLU A 5 -50.12 -24.52 10.41
CA GLU A 5 -50.59 -23.20 9.96
C GLU A 5 -49.98 -22.05 10.80
N ARG A 6 -49.64 -22.28 12.06
CA ARG A 6 -48.91 -21.30 12.89
C ARG A 6 -47.47 -21.10 12.43
N PHE A 7 -46.83 -22.12 11.90
CA PHE A 7 -45.47 -22.03 11.38
C PHE A 7 -45.41 -21.27 10.03
N ILE A 8 -46.41 -21.40 9.19
CA ILE A 8 -46.46 -20.71 7.87
C ILE A 8 -46.79 -19.25 8.04
N LYS A 9 -47.62 -18.85 9.01
CA LYS A 9 -47.94 -17.44 9.24
C LYS A 9 -46.80 -16.66 9.86
N LYS A 10 -45.87 -17.28 10.58
CA LYS A 10 -44.66 -16.67 11.13
C LYS A 10 -43.56 -16.45 10.07
N ARG A 11 -43.63 -17.10 8.90
CA ARG A 11 -42.66 -16.95 7.82
C ARG A 11 -42.84 -15.70 6.93
N ARG A 12 -43.93 -14.95 7.05
CA ARG A 12 -44.22 -13.80 6.16
C ARG A 12 -43.88 -12.44 6.73
N SER A 13 -43.29 -12.32 7.92
CA SER A 13 -42.99 -11.02 8.54
C SER A 13 -41.53 -10.72 8.81
N TYR A 14 -40.61 -11.49 8.29
CA TYR A 14 -39.18 -11.14 8.44
C TYR A 14 -38.59 -10.69 7.09
N LEU A 15 -38.97 -9.47 6.67
CA LEU A 15 -38.15 -8.67 5.80
C LEU A 15 -37.02 -8.14 6.69
N VAL A 16 -36.02 -8.98 6.92
CA VAL A 16 -34.85 -8.61 7.71
C VAL A 16 -34.00 -7.68 6.87
N PHE A 17 -34.05 -6.39 7.18
CA PHE A 17 -33.06 -5.41 6.69
C PHE A 17 -31.71 -5.78 7.32
N PHE A 18 -30.89 -6.50 6.57
CA PHE A 18 -29.51 -6.70 6.95
C PHE A 18 -28.72 -5.40 6.74
N PHE A 19 -28.51 -4.63 7.78
CA PHE A 19 -27.43 -3.64 7.79
C PHE A 19 -26.15 -4.39 8.15
N LEU A 20 -25.41 -4.82 7.13
CA LEU A 20 -24.07 -5.39 7.31
C LEU A 20 -23.07 -4.24 7.45
N THR A 21 -22.84 -3.77 8.67
CA THR A 21 -21.66 -2.96 8.97
C THR A 21 -20.49 -3.91 9.13
N ALA A 22 -19.82 -4.24 8.01
CA ALA A 22 -18.59 -5.01 8.07
C ALA A 22 -17.45 -4.07 8.49
N PHE A 23 -17.06 -4.09 9.77
CA PHE A 23 -15.82 -3.50 10.24
C PHE A 23 -14.67 -4.47 9.97
N ALA A 24 -13.86 -4.20 8.95
CA ALA A 24 -12.64 -4.94 8.72
C ALA A 24 -11.54 -4.39 9.61
N VAL A 25 -11.18 -5.08 10.68
CA VAL A 25 -10.01 -4.78 11.50
C VAL A 25 -8.81 -5.51 10.89
N LEU A 26 -7.86 -4.74 10.36
CA LEU A 26 -6.57 -5.26 9.92
C LEU A 26 -5.70 -5.53 11.17
N ALA A 27 -5.81 -6.74 11.72
CA ALA A 27 -4.94 -7.17 12.79
C ALA A 27 -3.55 -7.50 12.22
N PHE A 28 -2.60 -6.60 12.37
CA PHE A 28 -1.20 -6.89 12.16
C PHE A 28 -0.67 -7.75 13.31
N PHE A 29 -0.67 -9.06 13.14
CA PHE A 29 0.21 -9.90 13.92
C PHE A 29 1.56 -10.01 13.20
N PRO A 30 2.68 -9.54 13.80
CA PRO A 30 4.00 -9.61 13.19
C PRO A 30 4.59 -11.02 13.33
N LYS A 31 3.88 -12.07 12.91
CA LYS A 31 4.43 -13.43 12.86
C LYS A 31 3.72 -14.28 11.80
N LEU A 32 3.92 -13.95 10.57
CA LEU A 32 4.17 -14.91 9.48
C LEU A 32 5.04 -14.14 8.46
N THR A 33 6.31 -14.16 8.71
CA THR A 33 7.33 -13.77 7.77
C THR A 33 7.36 -14.82 6.65
N LEU A 34 6.47 -14.70 5.65
CA LEU A 34 7.03 -14.83 4.34
C LEU A 34 8.07 -13.71 4.30
N ALA A 35 9.35 -14.09 4.27
CA ALA A 35 10.45 -13.16 4.17
C ALA A 35 10.24 -12.35 2.89
N ALA A 36 9.51 -11.25 2.98
CA ALA A 36 9.44 -10.28 1.92
C ALA A 36 10.90 -9.88 1.71
N SER A 37 11.47 -10.31 0.60
CA SER A 37 12.85 -10.06 0.27
C SER A 37 13.10 -8.57 0.44
N LYS A 38 14.11 -8.22 1.25
CA LYS A 38 14.45 -6.81 1.50
C LYS A 38 14.53 -6.09 0.16
N PRO A 39 13.91 -4.91 0.02
CA PRO A 39 13.93 -4.21 -1.24
C PRO A 39 15.36 -3.84 -1.61
N THR A 40 15.68 -3.95 -2.88
CA THR A 40 17.02 -3.67 -3.43
C THR A 40 17.05 -2.30 -4.10
N ALA A 41 18.25 -1.72 -4.24
CA ALA A 41 18.44 -0.43 -4.92
C ALA A 41 17.83 -0.38 -6.33
N LYS A 42 17.75 -1.52 -7.04
CA LYS A 42 17.15 -1.66 -8.37
C LYS A 42 15.66 -1.33 -8.42
N GLN A 43 14.97 -1.40 -7.27
CA GLN A 43 13.54 -1.08 -7.16
C GLN A 43 13.26 0.43 -7.02
N LEU A 44 14.28 1.24 -6.83
CA LEU A 44 14.19 2.68 -7.02
C LEU A 44 14.78 3.05 -8.38
N LYS A 45 13.90 3.27 -9.36
CA LYS A 45 14.32 3.77 -10.68
C LYS A 45 14.59 5.25 -10.58
N VAL A 46 15.78 5.67 -11.02
CA VAL A 46 16.23 7.07 -10.96
C VAL A 46 16.65 7.55 -12.33
N SER A 47 16.36 8.81 -12.60
CA SER A 47 16.86 9.50 -13.80
C SER A 47 17.10 10.98 -13.49
N CYS A 48 18.08 11.57 -14.14
CA CYS A 48 18.27 13.01 -14.18
C CYS A 48 17.42 13.57 -15.32
N SER A 49 16.47 14.43 -15.00
CA SER A 49 15.62 15.11 -16.00
C SER A 49 16.17 16.45 -16.44
N GLY A 50 17.26 16.88 -15.86
CA GLY A 50 17.97 18.12 -16.17
C GLY A 50 18.81 18.59 -14.98
N PHE A 51 19.54 19.65 -15.20
CA PHE A 51 20.32 20.30 -14.15
C PHE A 51 20.22 21.83 -14.28
N GLN A 52 20.62 22.52 -13.24
CA GLN A 52 20.76 23.99 -13.20
C GLN A 52 22.11 24.30 -12.56
N TYR A 53 22.89 25.08 -13.27
CA TYR A 53 24.16 25.60 -12.78
C TYR A 53 24.05 27.11 -12.58
N ASP A 54 24.42 27.57 -11.41
CA ASP A 54 24.43 28.98 -11.05
C ASP A 54 25.87 29.48 -11.23
N ASN A 55 26.10 30.29 -12.26
CA ASN A 55 27.43 30.82 -12.60
C ASN A 55 28.00 31.75 -11.52
N ASP A 56 27.14 32.48 -10.80
CA ASP A 56 27.60 33.48 -9.81
C ASP A 56 28.07 32.79 -8.52
N THR A 57 27.42 31.69 -8.15
CA THR A 57 27.74 30.95 -6.91
C THR A 57 28.43 29.61 -7.17
N ALA A 58 28.65 29.25 -8.45
CA ALA A 58 29.20 27.97 -8.90
C ALA A 58 28.43 26.74 -8.37
N LYS A 59 27.15 26.89 -8.05
CA LYS A 59 26.33 25.81 -7.47
C LYS A 59 25.66 24.98 -8.54
N LEU A 60 25.73 23.67 -8.39
CA LEU A 60 25.04 22.70 -9.25
C LEU A 60 23.83 22.08 -8.53
N TYR A 61 22.69 22.11 -9.21
CA TYR A 61 21.46 21.47 -8.80
C TYR A 61 21.03 20.45 -9.85
N LEU A 62 20.66 19.23 -9.42
CA LEU A 62 20.13 18.20 -10.31
C LEU A 62 18.62 18.07 -10.12
N LYS A 63 17.89 17.98 -11.24
CA LYS A 63 16.45 17.65 -11.26
C LYS A 63 16.30 16.16 -11.42
N LEU A 64 15.95 15.47 -10.33
CA LEU A 64 15.83 14.02 -10.27
C LEU A 64 14.37 13.59 -10.39
N LYS A 65 14.16 12.52 -11.15
CA LYS A 65 12.89 11.77 -11.16
C LYS A 65 13.12 10.42 -10.51
N LEU A 66 12.42 10.15 -9.40
CA LEU A 66 12.57 8.98 -8.54
C LEU A 66 11.27 8.18 -8.55
N LYS A 67 11.28 6.95 -9.11
CA LYS A 67 10.13 6.06 -9.15
C LYS A 67 10.36 4.85 -8.26
N ASN A 68 9.57 4.72 -7.21
CA ASN A 68 9.57 3.56 -6.32
C ASN A 68 8.75 2.42 -6.93
N THR A 69 9.40 1.31 -7.27
CA THR A 69 8.74 0.08 -7.76
C THR A 69 8.66 -1.01 -6.70
N SER A 70 9.09 -0.71 -5.47
CA SER A 70 8.96 -1.63 -4.33
C SER A 70 7.58 -1.51 -3.67
N SER A 71 7.25 -2.48 -2.82
CA SER A 71 6.07 -2.46 -1.95
C SER A 71 6.26 -1.68 -0.64
N TYR A 72 7.40 -1.02 -0.46
CA TYR A 72 7.77 -0.28 0.75
C TYR A 72 7.77 1.22 0.52
N THR A 73 7.49 2.01 1.55
CA THR A 73 7.68 3.46 1.50
C THR A 73 9.16 3.78 1.69
N ILE A 74 9.80 4.38 0.68
CA ILE A 74 11.18 4.85 0.77
C ILE A 74 11.20 6.16 1.56
N THR A 75 12.12 6.27 2.54
CA THR A 75 12.21 7.43 3.43
C THR A 75 13.51 8.22 3.29
N LYS A 76 14.54 7.59 2.74
CA LYS A 76 15.86 8.19 2.55
C LYS A 76 16.59 7.45 1.43
N VAL A 77 17.40 8.15 0.66
CA VAL A 77 18.16 7.56 -0.46
C VAL A 77 19.62 7.96 -0.39
N LYS A 78 20.50 7.04 -0.76
CA LYS A 78 21.91 7.30 -1.03
C LYS A 78 22.14 7.20 -2.53
N MET A 79 22.56 8.30 -3.12
CA MET A 79 22.75 8.46 -4.57
C MET A 79 24.20 8.68 -4.91
N GLU A 80 24.58 8.23 -6.09
CA GLU A 80 25.83 8.51 -6.74
C GLU A 80 25.56 9.31 -8.01
N TYR A 81 26.33 10.38 -8.21
CA TYR A 81 26.26 11.26 -9.37
C TYR A 81 27.61 11.26 -10.08
N GLU A 82 27.62 10.90 -11.34
CA GLU A 82 28.75 11.07 -12.26
C GLU A 82 28.56 12.38 -13.01
N ILE A 83 29.33 13.39 -12.63
CA ILE A 83 29.20 14.75 -13.15
C ILE A 83 30.22 14.94 -14.30
N PRO A 84 29.75 15.15 -15.53
CA PRO A 84 30.62 15.31 -16.68
C PRO A 84 31.17 16.75 -16.75
N ILE A 85 32.28 16.97 -16.08
CA ILE A 85 33.12 18.16 -16.12
C ILE A 85 34.51 17.77 -16.62
N MET A 86 35.42 18.73 -16.84
CA MET A 86 36.74 18.42 -17.42
C MET A 86 37.55 17.41 -16.59
N GLU A 87 37.37 17.43 -15.27
CA GLU A 87 37.85 16.39 -14.36
C GLU A 87 36.66 15.61 -13.88
N ASP A 88 36.37 14.46 -14.52
CA ASP A 88 35.21 13.65 -14.20
C ASP A 88 35.20 13.29 -12.70
N GLY A 89 34.16 13.72 -12.01
CA GLY A 89 33.97 13.53 -10.57
C GLY A 89 32.75 12.71 -10.25
N THR A 90 32.92 11.78 -9.33
CA THR A 90 31.81 11.03 -8.74
C THR A 90 31.48 11.58 -7.36
N ILE A 91 30.23 11.98 -7.15
CA ILE A 91 29.76 12.53 -5.88
C ILE A 91 28.73 11.57 -5.29
N THR A 92 28.91 11.26 -4.02
CA THR A 92 27.91 10.47 -3.26
C THR A 92 27.20 11.37 -2.28
N GLN A 93 25.87 11.32 -2.30
CA GLN A 93 25.04 12.12 -1.40
C GLN A 93 23.89 11.30 -0.83
N THR A 94 23.50 11.63 0.40
CA THR A 94 22.33 11.04 1.06
C THR A 94 21.33 12.14 1.39
N PHE A 95 20.05 11.92 1.06
CA PHE A 95 18.99 12.87 1.38
C PHE A 95 17.68 12.17 1.74
N SER A 96 16.86 12.84 2.53
CA SER A 96 15.53 12.37 2.91
C SER A 96 14.53 12.64 1.80
N VAL A 97 13.67 11.65 1.53
CA VAL A 97 12.58 11.72 0.55
C VAL A 97 11.52 10.70 0.96
N THR A 98 10.24 11.05 0.80
CA THR A 98 9.15 10.10 1.02
C THR A 98 8.57 9.71 -0.33
N ILE A 99 8.72 8.43 -0.70
CA ILE A 99 8.19 7.89 -1.95
C ILE A 99 7.37 6.64 -1.62
N ASN A 100 6.06 6.78 -1.69
CA ASN A 100 5.15 5.64 -1.48
C ASN A 100 5.29 4.61 -2.61
N PRO A 101 4.90 3.35 -2.37
CA PRO A 101 4.89 2.30 -3.37
C PRO A 101 4.22 2.74 -4.68
N GLY A 102 4.83 2.40 -5.81
CA GLY A 102 4.34 2.72 -7.15
C GLY A 102 4.37 4.22 -7.53
N LYS A 103 4.74 5.12 -6.62
CA LYS A 103 4.74 6.57 -6.87
C LYS A 103 6.06 7.06 -7.45
N THR A 104 5.95 8.19 -8.16
CA THR A 104 7.07 8.95 -8.69
C THR A 104 7.13 10.30 -8.00
N VAL A 105 8.34 10.73 -7.64
CA VAL A 105 8.61 12.05 -7.05
C VAL A 105 9.68 12.74 -7.88
N ASN A 106 9.46 14.02 -8.19
CA ASN A 106 10.48 14.90 -8.75
C ASN A 106 11.13 15.67 -7.61
N LYS A 107 12.45 15.72 -7.58
CA LYS A 107 13.21 16.41 -6.54
C LYS A 107 14.40 17.13 -7.13
N THR A 108 14.55 18.40 -6.78
CA THR A 108 15.79 19.15 -7.05
C THR A 108 16.73 18.97 -5.85
N VAL A 109 17.95 18.56 -6.12
CA VAL A 109 18.99 18.38 -5.11
C VAL A 109 20.19 19.25 -5.42
N TYR A 110 20.70 19.95 -4.40
CA TYR A 110 21.98 20.63 -4.47
C TYR A 110 23.10 19.59 -4.35
N VAL A 111 24.01 19.55 -5.30
CA VAL A 111 25.09 18.55 -5.36
C VAL A 111 26.39 19.08 -4.79
N GLY A 112 26.66 20.37 -5.01
CA GLY A 112 27.89 21.01 -4.57
C GLY A 112 28.24 22.21 -5.42
N LYS A 113 29.38 22.84 -5.12
CA LYS A 113 30.02 23.82 -5.99
C LYS A 113 30.88 23.07 -7.00
N MET A 114 30.81 23.50 -8.28
CA MET A 114 31.56 22.94 -9.38
C MET A 114 32.44 24.05 -10.01
N THR A 115 33.60 23.68 -10.51
CA THR A 115 34.50 24.60 -11.18
C THR A 115 33.93 25.11 -12.51
N GLN A 116 33.01 24.33 -13.10
CA GLN A 116 32.37 24.66 -14.37
C GLN A 116 31.04 23.96 -14.53
N GLN A 117 30.24 24.44 -15.47
CA GLN A 117 28.97 23.78 -15.83
C GLN A 117 29.21 22.41 -16.47
N PRO A 118 28.42 21.39 -16.15
CA PRO A 118 28.46 20.12 -16.85
C PRO A 118 28.17 20.26 -18.35
N TYR A 119 28.98 19.65 -19.20
CA TYR A 119 28.82 19.72 -20.66
C TYR A 119 27.77 18.78 -21.23
N LYS A 120 27.29 17.83 -20.42
CA LYS A 120 26.15 16.91 -20.71
C LYS A 120 25.38 16.57 -19.44
N SER A 121 24.24 15.92 -19.60
CA SER A 121 23.44 15.48 -18.43
C SER A 121 24.22 14.54 -17.53
N PRO A 122 24.28 14.81 -16.21
CA PRO A 122 24.88 13.91 -15.24
C PRO A 122 24.19 12.55 -15.21
N LYS A 123 24.98 11.49 -15.04
CA LYS A 123 24.44 10.16 -14.74
C LYS A 123 24.15 10.04 -13.26
N VAL A 124 23.07 9.34 -12.95
CA VAL A 124 22.59 9.19 -11.58
C VAL A 124 22.27 7.73 -11.28
N LYS A 125 22.67 7.27 -10.09
CA LYS A 125 22.47 5.91 -9.65
C LYS A 125 22.07 5.87 -8.18
N CYS A 126 21.09 5.06 -7.84
CA CYS A 126 20.78 4.75 -6.46
C CYS A 126 21.75 3.66 -5.95
N LEU A 127 22.50 3.95 -4.91
CA LEU A 127 23.36 2.98 -4.23
C LEU A 127 22.60 2.17 -3.21
N SER A 128 21.78 2.83 -2.41
CA SER A 128 20.94 2.22 -1.39
C SER A 128 19.80 3.15 -0.99
N PHE A 129 18.79 2.62 -0.30
CA PHE A 129 17.76 3.43 0.31
C PHE A 129 17.31 2.83 1.65
N TRP A 130 16.73 3.69 2.49
CA TRP A 130 16.04 3.30 3.72
C TRP A 130 14.54 3.28 3.44
N TYR A 131 13.86 2.34 4.06
CA TYR A 131 12.45 2.11 3.84
C TYR A 131 11.74 1.76 5.14
N ARG A 132 10.46 1.94 5.14
CA ARG A 132 9.56 1.40 6.16
C ARG A 132 8.50 0.55 5.49
N SER A 133 8.04 -0.45 6.20
CA SER A 133 6.89 -1.22 5.77
C SER A 133 5.71 -0.27 5.63
N ALA A 134 5.01 -0.37 4.55
CA ALA A 134 3.80 0.39 4.40
C ALA A 134 2.67 -0.36 5.12
N THR A 135 1.90 0.37 5.90
CA THR A 135 0.72 -0.16 6.57
C THR A 135 -0.50 0.19 5.71
N PRO A 136 -1.23 -0.79 5.16
CA PRO A 136 -2.47 -0.50 4.46
C PRO A 136 -3.46 0.14 5.44
N LYS A 137 -4.21 1.12 4.95
CA LYS A 137 -5.27 1.77 5.72
C LYS A 137 -6.56 0.97 5.58
N LEU A 138 -7.37 0.96 6.62
CA LEU A 138 -8.64 0.23 6.63
C LEU A 138 -9.57 0.60 5.44
N ASN A 139 -9.62 1.88 5.08
CA ASN A 139 -10.43 2.37 3.96
C ASN A 139 -9.93 1.93 2.56
N GLN A 140 -8.75 1.28 2.48
CA GLN A 140 -8.21 0.72 1.24
C GLN A 140 -8.70 -0.72 0.97
N LEU A 141 -9.37 -1.35 1.93
CA LEU A 141 -10.09 -2.59 1.72
C LEU A 141 -11.58 -2.27 1.63
N LYS A 142 -12.15 -2.39 0.44
CA LYS A 142 -13.60 -2.26 0.24
C LYS A 142 -14.22 -3.64 0.39
N VAL A 143 -15.18 -3.74 1.28
CA VAL A 143 -15.96 -4.95 1.51
C VAL A 143 -17.41 -4.66 1.13
N SER A 144 -18.03 -5.53 0.36
CA SER A 144 -19.45 -5.43 0.01
C SER A 144 -20.14 -6.78 0.23
N TYR A 145 -21.26 -6.77 0.90
CA TYR A 145 -22.13 -7.91 1.06
C TYR A 145 -22.75 -8.31 -0.28
N LYS A 146 -22.85 -9.62 -0.55
CA LYS A 146 -23.43 -10.18 -1.80
C LYS A 146 -24.61 -11.10 -1.57
N GLY A 147 -24.79 -11.54 -0.36
CA GLY A 147 -25.90 -12.42 -0.01
C GLY A 147 -25.52 -13.41 1.08
N TYR A 148 -26.49 -14.19 1.48
CA TYR A 148 -26.30 -15.30 2.40
C TYR A 148 -27.09 -16.52 1.92
N ASP A 149 -26.66 -17.67 2.40
CA ASP A 149 -27.37 -18.93 2.27
C ASP A 149 -27.47 -19.57 3.65
N TYR A 150 -28.66 -20.08 3.99
CA TYR A 150 -28.93 -20.71 5.28
C TYR A 150 -29.45 -22.12 5.06
N ASN A 151 -28.74 -23.08 5.62
CA ASN A 151 -29.19 -24.48 5.62
C ASN A 151 -30.04 -24.79 6.86
N PRO A 152 -31.38 -24.91 6.73
CA PRO A 152 -32.25 -25.14 7.87
C PRO A 152 -32.10 -26.53 8.51
N ASN A 153 -31.48 -27.48 7.80
CA ASN A 153 -31.26 -28.82 8.31
C ASN A 153 -30.03 -28.93 9.21
N THR A 154 -28.98 -28.12 8.90
CA THR A 154 -27.73 -28.11 9.67
C THR A 154 -27.62 -26.89 10.58
N GLY A 155 -28.45 -25.87 10.40
CA GLY A 155 -28.35 -24.60 11.11
C GLY A 155 -27.17 -23.73 10.64
N GLU A 156 -26.51 -24.10 9.53
CA GLU A 156 -25.34 -23.37 9.01
C GLU A 156 -25.75 -22.14 8.21
N LEU A 157 -25.07 -21.02 8.48
CA LEU A 157 -25.20 -19.77 7.77
C LEU A 157 -23.94 -19.47 6.99
N TYR A 158 -24.07 -19.30 5.69
CA TYR A 158 -23.00 -18.90 4.78
C TYR A 158 -23.21 -17.46 4.34
N ILE A 159 -22.19 -16.61 4.49
CA ILE A 159 -22.23 -15.21 4.06
C ILE A 159 -21.27 -15.03 2.90
N THR A 160 -21.76 -14.50 1.80
CA THR A 160 -20.96 -14.16 0.62
C THR A 160 -20.61 -12.67 0.65
N ALA A 161 -19.33 -12.35 0.66
CA ALA A 161 -18.82 -10.99 0.60
C ALA A 161 -17.79 -10.84 -0.53
N ARG A 162 -17.83 -9.70 -1.23
CA ARG A 162 -16.79 -9.31 -2.18
C ARG A 162 -15.82 -8.39 -1.48
N MET A 163 -14.53 -8.70 -1.58
CA MET A 163 -13.43 -7.88 -1.09
C MET A 163 -12.66 -7.30 -2.27
N GLN A 164 -12.33 -6.00 -2.20
CA GLN A 164 -11.52 -5.32 -3.19
C GLN A 164 -10.42 -4.54 -2.48
N ASN A 165 -9.18 -4.91 -2.73
CA ASN A 165 -8.02 -4.17 -2.27
C ASN A 165 -7.76 -3.00 -3.23
N THR A 166 -7.85 -1.77 -2.73
CA THR A 166 -7.55 -0.54 -3.49
C THR A 166 -6.18 0.05 -3.11
N SER A 167 -5.43 -0.66 -2.27
CA SER A 167 -4.06 -0.30 -1.91
C SER A 167 -3.06 -0.85 -2.94
N SER A 168 -1.82 -0.40 -2.84
CA SER A 168 -0.69 -0.98 -3.58
C SER A 168 0.00 -2.13 -2.82
N TYR A 169 -0.64 -2.67 -1.78
CA TYR A 169 -0.11 -3.72 -0.91
C TYR A 169 -0.91 -4.99 -1.06
N THR A 170 -0.26 -6.13 -0.97
CA THR A 170 -0.96 -7.40 -0.83
C THR A 170 -1.52 -7.52 0.60
N ILE A 171 -2.81 -7.74 0.71
CA ILE A 171 -3.47 -8.03 1.97
C ILE A 171 -3.54 -9.55 2.11
N THR A 172 -2.92 -10.09 3.16
CA THR A 172 -2.83 -11.54 3.38
C THR A 172 -3.78 -12.04 4.46
N LYS A 173 -4.32 -11.12 5.28
CA LYS A 173 -5.21 -11.48 6.38
C LYS A 173 -6.23 -10.37 6.62
N VAL A 174 -7.49 -10.76 6.75
CA VAL A 174 -8.60 -9.86 7.05
C VAL A 174 -9.40 -10.47 8.20
N THR A 175 -9.68 -9.65 9.23
CA THR A 175 -10.63 -10.01 10.29
C THR A 175 -11.90 -9.20 10.07
N MET A 176 -13.04 -9.88 10.00
CA MET A 176 -14.35 -9.26 9.79
C MET A 176 -15.26 -9.57 10.97
N TYR A 177 -16.02 -8.55 11.35
CA TYR A 177 -17.14 -8.68 12.27
C TYR A 177 -18.42 -8.77 11.45
N PHE A 178 -19.30 -9.69 11.82
CA PHE A 178 -20.61 -9.85 11.21
C PHE A 178 -21.66 -9.54 12.28
N GLU A 179 -22.48 -8.56 12.02
CA GLU A 179 -23.66 -8.30 12.83
C GLU A 179 -24.84 -9.03 12.19
N ILE A 180 -25.31 -10.06 12.85
CA ILE A 180 -26.39 -10.90 12.36
C ILE A 180 -27.61 -10.57 13.24
N PRO A 181 -28.65 -9.96 12.69
CA PRO A 181 -29.87 -9.63 13.43
C PRO A 181 -30.67 -10.93 13.68
N LEU A 182 -30.36 -11.58 14.76
CA LEU A 182 -31.13 -12.66 15.33
C LEU A 182 -31.90 -12.11 16.54
N ASP A 183 -32.89 -12.87 17.06
CA ASP A 183 -33.62 -12.48 18.26
C ASP A 183 -32.69 -12.31 19.49
N GLU A 184 -31.54 -12.98 19.48
CA GLU A 184 -30.40 -12.72 20.35
C GLU A 184 -29.24 -12.20 19.48
N THR A 185 -28.78 -11.01 19.79
CA THR A 185 -27.74 -10.32 18.98
C THR A 185 -26.41 -11.07 19.09
N ALA A 186 -26.07 -11.84 18.09
CA ALA A 186 -24.76 -12.48 17.96
C ALA A 186 -23.87 -11.66 17.03
N THR A 187 -22.66 -11.30 17.50
CA THR A 187 -21.63 -10.63 16.71
C THR A 187 -20.42 -11.54 16.52
N PRO A 188 -20.53 -12.57 15.66
CA PRO A 188 -19.39 -13.45 15.41
C PRO A 188 -18.27 -12.71 14.70
N THR A 189 -17.06 -12.91 15.20
CA THR A 189 -15.83 -12.41 14.56
C THR A 189 -15.14 -13.57 13.86
N LYS A 190 -14.76 -13.38 12.61
CA LYS A 190 -14.04 -14.39 11.85
C LYS A 190 -12.84 -13.80 11.13
N THR A 191 -11.72 -14.51 11.17
CA THR A 191 -10.49 -14.14 10.48
C THR A 191 -10.26 -15.03 9.28
N TYR A 192 -9.95 -14.41 8.14
CA TYR A 192 -9.70 -15.09 6.87
C TYR A 192 -8.28 -14.84 6.39
N ASN A 193 -7.62 -15.89 5.92
CA ASN A 193 -6.42 -15.75 5.11
C ASN A 193 -6.86 -15.45 3.68
N VAL A 194 -6.31 -14.38 3.10
CA VAL A 194 -6.64 -13.90 1.76
C VAL A 194 -5.36 -13.55 1.02
N ASN A 195 -5.44 -13.45 -0.29
CA ASN A 195 -4.37 -12.93 -1.14
C ASN A 195 -5.00 -12.01 -2.18
N ILE A 196 -5.12 -10.74 -1.83
CA ILE A 196 -5.80 -9.71 -2.65
C ILE A 196 -4.98 -8.41 -2.74
#